data_fd130cbdcce2c4fde4778e351596c40f
#
_entry.id   fd130cbdcce2c4fde4778e351596c40f
#
_cell.length_a   1.000
_cell.length_b   1.000
_cell.length_c   1.000
_cell.angle_alpha   90.00
_cell.angle_beta   90.00
_cell.angle_gamma   90.00
#
_symmetry.space_group_name_H-M   'P 1'
#
loop_
_entity.id
_entity.type
_entity.pdbx_description
1 polymer ?
#
loop_
_entity_poly.entity_id
_entity_poly.type
_entity_poly.pdbx_seq_one_letter_code
_entity_poly.pdbx_strand_id
1 'polypeptide(L)'
;MQAKAGNFKRTDLSKPITVITASQYLKEILNHKYKMQNRLEQINKTIEPLRQEIINHKVYSAIKDLEDLKVFMEYHVYAVWDFMSLLKTLQNNLTCTTVPWFPKGSADTRFLINEIVVGEESDIDLNGVRKSHFELYLEAMKQCGADTSKMERFIDVLKSTGNFNSAFESSETPKEAKAFVDFTFKIITSNKAHLQSAIFTFGREDLIPGMFISIVNDIHKVFPDNIEIFKYYLERHIEVDGDHHSHLAIQMTANLCGNDDQLWKEAEQAITDSLQKRIDLWDGAYRKILNRKATA
;
A
#
# COMPACT_ATOMS: atom_id res chain seq x y z
N MET A 1 -50.28 23.71 1.62
CA MET A 1 -49.16 22.75 1.50
C MET A 1 -49.52 21.49 2.28
N GLN A 2 -49.95 20.43 1.59
CA GLN A 2 -50.32 19.16 2.20
C GLN A 2 -49.06 18.28 2.31
N ALA A 3 -48.73 17.87 3.52
CA ALA A 3 -47.66 16.93 3.79
C ALA A 3 -48.07 15.51 3.35
N LYS A 4 -47.30 14.88 2.46
CA LYS A 4 -47.48 13.48 2.07
C LYS A 4 -46.96 12.58 3.21
N ALA A 5 -47.89 11.83 3.82
CA ALA A 5 -47.58 10.78 4.78
C ALA A 5 -46.83 9.65 4.05
N GLY A 6 -45.57 9.40 4.46
CA GLY A 6 -44.79 8.27 3.99
C GLY A 6 -45.33 6.96 4.53
N ASN A 7 -45.65 6.01 3.67
CA ASN A 7 -46.04 4.64 4.01
C ASN A 7 -44.86 3.90 4.65
N PHE A 8 -44.85 3.77 5.95
CA PHE A 8 -44.01 2.80 6.66
C PHE A 8 -44.55 1.39 6.36
N LYS A 9 -43.78 0.61 5.58
CA LYS A 9 -44.08 -0.83 5.44
C LYS A 9 -43.87 -1.49 6.81
N ARG A 10 -44.97 -2.03 7.36
CA ARG A 10 -44.89 -2.92 8.54
C ARG A 10 -44.03 -4.12 8.17
N THR A 11 -42.96 -4.35 8.91
CA THR A 11 -42.19 -5.60 8.86
C THR A 11 -43.10 -6.75 9.28
N ASP A 12 -43.19 -7.76 8.43
CA ASP A 12 -43.97 -8.97 8.71
C ASP A 12 -43.29 -9.77 9.84
N LEU A 13 -43.86 -9.72 11.04
CA LEU A 13 -43.36 -10.40 12.23
C LEU A 13 -43.77 -11.89 12.29
N SER A 14 -44.34 -12.46 11.23
CA SER A 14 -44.80 -13.86 11.17
C SER A 14 -43.71 -14.91 10.89
N LYS A 15 -42.47 -14.50 10.61
CA LYS A 15 -41.36 -15.44 10.42
C LYS A 15 -40.85 -15.93 11.78
N PRO A 16 -40.76 -17.25 12.03
CA PRO A 16 -40.23 -17.76 13.28
C PRO A 16 -38.77 -17.30 13.47
N ILE A 17 -38.46 -16.68 14.59
CA ILE A 17 -37.10 -16.39 15.03
C ILE A 17 -36.45 -17.75 15.33
N THR A 18 -35.52 -18.18 14.49
CA THR A 18 -34.72 -19.38 14.74
C THR A 18 -33.79 -19.09 15.90
N VAL A 19 -34.11 -19.58 17.08
CA VAL A 19 -33.23 -19.48 18.26
C VAL A 19 -32.10 -20.50 18.10
N ILE A 20 -30.89 -20.03 17.71
CA ILE A 20 -29.72 -20.87 17.74
C ILE A 20 -29.22 -21.07 19.17
N THR A 21 -28.85 -22.28 19.53
CA THR A 21 -28.25 -22.57 20.83
C THR A 21 -26.85 -21.94 20.94
N ALA A 22 -26.40 -21.62 22.18
CA ALA A 22 -25.05 -21.13 22.41
C ALA A 22 -23.97 -22.06 21.81
N SER A 23 -24.19 -23.37 21.83
CA SER A 23 -23.30 -24.37 21.22
C SER A 23 -23.26 -24.27 19.68
N GLN A 24 -24.39 -24.02 19.04
CA GLN A 24 -24.46 -23.82 17.58
C GLN A 24 -23.79 -22.51 17.19
N TYR A 25 -24.01 -21.43 17.91
CA TYR A 25 -23.37 -20.15 17.71
C TYR A 25 -21.83 -20.23 17.83
N LEU A 26 -21.32 -20.91 18.87
CA LEU A 26 -19.89 -21.15 19.04
C LEU A 26 -19.30 -22.00 17.88
N LYS A 27 -20.00 -23.03 17.43
CA LYS A 27 -19.57 -23.81 16.26
C LYS A 27 -19.48 -22.98 14.98
N GLU A 28 -20.45 -22.10 14.75
CA GLU A 28 -20.44 -21.20 13.59
C GLU A 28 -19.26 -20.21 13.62
N ILE A 29 -18.98 -19.61 14.79
CA ILE A 29 -17.81 -18.73 14.98
C ILE A 29 -16.51 -19.50 14.73
N LEU A 30 -16.34 -20.69 15.29
CA LEU A 30 -15.14 -21.49 15.13
C LEU A 30 -14.95 -21.90 13.66
N ASN A 31 -16.02 -22.32 12.98
CA ASN A 31 -15.99 -22.64 11.56
C ASN A 31 -15.62 -21.44 10.69
N HIS A 32 -16.16 -20.25 11.04
CA HIS A 32 -15.81 -19.01 10.33
C HIS A 32 -14.33 -18.68 10.48
N LYS A 33 -13.81 -18.70 11.73
CA LYS A 33 -12.38 -18.46 11.99
C LYS A 33 -11.49 -19.47 11.25
N TYR A 34 -11.85 -20.75 11.27
CA TYR A 34 -11.09 -21.80 10.59
C TYR A 34 -11.07 -21.59 9.07
N LYS A 35 -12.22 -21.27 8.45
CA LYS A 35 -12.26 -20.97 7.01
C LYS A 35 -11.41 -19.76 6.65
N MET A 36 -11.50 -18.69 7.45
CA MET A 36 -10.71 -17.47 7.25
C MET A 36 -9.20 -17.78 7.34
N GLN A 37 -8.79 -18.53 8.35
CA GLN A 37 -7.39 -18.96 8.51
C GLN A 37 -6.89 -19.75 7.30
N ASN A 38 -7.65 -20.71 6.82
CA ASN A 38 -7.29 -21.52 5.63
C ASN A 38 -7.16 -20.63 4.37
N ARG A 39 -8.02 -19.58 4.21
CA ARG A 39 -7.92 -18.65 3.08
C ARG A 39 -6.64 -17.81 3.14
N LEU A 40 -6.28 -17.33 4.33
CA LEU A 40 -5.04 -16.58 4.54
C LEU A 40 -3.81 -17.44 4.28
N GLU A 41 -3.81 -18.69 4.76
CA GLU A 41 -2.73 -19.64 4.49
C GLU A 41 -2.58 -19.95 3.00
N GLN A 42 -3.70 -20.08 2.27
CA GLN A 42 -3.68 -20.26 0.83
C GLN A 42 -3.09 -19.03 0.12
N ILE A 43 -3.53 -17.82 0.46
CA ILE A 43 -2.97 -16.58 -0.10
C ILE A 43 -1.47 -16.53 0.15
N ASN A 44 -1.03 -16.69 1.40
CA ASN A 44 0.40 -16.66 1.74
C ASN A 44 1.20 -17.67 0.93
N LYS A 45 0.70 -18.91 0.78
CA LYS A 45 1.36 -19.93 -0.04
C LYS A 45 1.45 -19.53 -1.53
N THR A 46 0.39 -18.91 -2.07
CA THR A 46 0.34 -18.48 -3.46
C THR A 46 1.31 -17.34 -3.74
N ILE A 47 1.40 -16.37 -2.81
CA ILE A 47 2.19 -15.16 -3.03
C ILE A 47 3.65 -15.28 -2.58
N GLU A 48 3.99 -16.25 -1.75
CA GLU A 48 5.33 -16.39 -1.18
C GLU A 48 6.45 -16.42 -2.23
N PRO A 49 6.34 -17.10 -3.39
CA PRO A 49 7.37 -17.04 -4.42
C PRO A 49 7.63 -15.61 -4.94
N LEU A 50 6.58 -14.83 -5.14
CA LEU A 50 6.70 -13.43 -5.59
C LEU A 50 7.27 -12.52 -4.50
N ARG A 51 6.89 -12.75 -3.23
CA ARG A 51 7.49 -12.03 -2.08
C ARG A 51 8.99 -12.27 -2.01
N GLN A 52 9.41 -13.52 -2.12
CA GLN A 52 10.83 -13.89 -2.10
C GLN A 52 11.58 -13.31 -3.30
N GLU A 53 10.97 -13.25 -4.48
CA GLU A 53 11.54 -12.62 -5.65
C GLU A 53 11.77 -11.11 -5.44
N ILE A 54 10.83 -10.41 -4.78
CA ILE A 54 10.96 -9.00 -4.45
C ILE A 54 12.04 -8.78 -3.39
N ILE A 55 12.01 -9.54 -2.28
CA ILE A 55 12.93 -9.40 -1.15
C ILE A 55 14.37 -9.69 -1.58
N ASN A 56 14.57 -10.66 -2.47
CA ASN A 56 15.89 -11.04 -2.99
C ASN A 56 16.18 -10.47 -4.38
N HIS A 57 15.51 -9.39 -4.78
CA HIS A 57 15.60 -8.90 -6.14
C HIS A 57 17.02 -8.41 -6.47
N LYS A 58 17.48 -8.78 -7.66
CA LYS A 58 18.84 -8.45 -8.18
C LYS A 58 19.14 -6.94 -8.25
N VAL A 59 18.12 -6.07 -8.21
CA VAL A 59 18.30 -4.62 -8.18
C VAL A 59 19.14 -4.17 -6.99
N TYR A 60 18.92 -4.77 -5.79
CA TYR A 60 19.65 -4.37 -4.59
C TYR A 60 21.15 -4.63 -4.72
N SER A 61 21.52 -5.81 -5.21
CA SER A 61 22.91 -6.15 -5.45
C SER A 61 23.55 -5.42 -6.64
N ALA A 62 22.75 -4.78 -7.50
CA ALA A 62 23.25 -3.98 -8.61
C ALA A 62 23.65 -2.56 -8.20
N ILE A 63 23.16 -2.06 -7.07
CA ILE A 63 23.51 -0.74 -6.51
C ILE A 63 24.93 -0.82 -5.94
N LYS A 64 25.91 -0.29 -6.69
CA LYS A 64 27.35 -0.31 -6.33
C LYS A 64 27.93 1.07 -6.07
N ASP A 65 27.27 2.10 -6.56
CA ASP A 65 27.67 3.49 -6.39
C ASP A 65 26.46 4.40 -6.20
N LEU A 66 26.71 5.66 -5.88
CA LEU A 66 25.66 6.65 -5.63
C LEU A 66 24.78 6.89 -6.86
N GLU A 67 25.36 6.80 -8.05
CA GLU A 67 24.62 6.96 -9.30
C GLU A 67 23.61 5.81 -9.53
N ASP A 68 23.97 4.59 -9.12
CA ASP A 68 23.03 3.46 -9.14
C ASP A 68 21.87 3.67 -8.16
N LEU A 69 22.18 4.19 -6.96
CA LEU A 69 21.17 4.51 -5.96
C LEU A 69 20.20 5.59 -6.44
N LYS A 70 20.70 6.64 -7.10
CA LYS A 70 19.86 7.68 -7.70
C LYS A 70 18.83 7.08 -8.67
N VAL A 71 19.29 6.20 -9.57
CA VAL A 71 18.41 5.50 -10.50
C VAL A 71 17.33 4.71 -9.77
N PHE A 72 17.70 3.97 -8.71
CA PHE A 72 16.74 3.23 -7.91
C PHE A 72 15.68 4.16 -7.28
N MET A 73 16.12 5.26 -6.68
CA MET A 73 15.22 6.22 -6.02
C MET A 73 14.27 6.91 -7.01
N GLU A 74 14.72 7.21 -8.24
CA GLU A 74 13.90 7.79 -9.31
C GLU A 74 12.76 6.87 -9.79
N TYR A 75 12.90 5.55 -9.61
CA TYR A 75 11.82 4.58 -9.84
C TYR A 75 10.94 4.41 -8.60
N HIS A 76 11.57 4.27 -7.43
CA HIS A 76 10.86 3.96 -6.19
C HIS A 76 9.94 5.11 -5.73
N VAL A 77 10.28 6.36 -5.99
CA VAL A 77 9.49 7.53 -5.57
C VAL A 77 8.03 7.48 -6.01
N TYR A 78 7.73 6.86 -7.15
CA TYR A 78 6.35 6.68 -7.61
C TYR A 78 5.56 5.70 -6.72
N ALA A 79 6.22 4.68 -6.18
CA ALA A 79 5.60 3.75 -5.25
C ALA A 79 5.42 4.35 -3.84
N VAL A 80 6.30 5.27 -3.43
CA VAL A 80 6.14 6.05 -2.20
C VAL A 80 4.94 6.98 -2.31
N TRP A 81 4.80 7.65 -3.47
CA TRP A 81 3.68 8.56 -3.70
C TRP A 81 2.33 7.84 -3.81
N ASP A 82 2.26 6.72 -4.52
CA ASP A 82 0.98 6.03 -4.75
C ASP A 82 0.44 5.34 -3.49
N PHE A 83 1.33 4.98 -2.56
CA PHE A 83 0.96 4.40 -1.26
C PHE A 83 -0.02 5.29 -0.51
N MET A 84 0.27 6.61 -0.42
CA MET A 84 -0.62 7.57 0.23
C MET A 84 -1.99 7.65 -0.45
N SER A 85 -2.05 7.57 -1.78
CA SER A 85 -3.33 7.58 -2.50
C SER A 85 -4.17 6.35 -2.17
N LEU A 86 -3.55 5.18 -2.05
CA LEU A 86 -4.22 3.95 -1.65
C LEU A 86 -4.70 4.02 -0.18
N LEU A 87 -3.84 4.48 0.73
CA LEU A 87 -4.16 4.66 2.15
C LEU A 87 -5.33 5.66 2.35
N LYS A 88 -5.29 6.81 1.66
CA LYS A 88 -6.39 7.80 1.71
C LYS A 88 -7.70 7.25 1.15
N THR A 89 -7.63 6.37 0.15
CA THR A 89 -8.81 5.69 -0.37
C THR A 89 -9.40 4.75 0.69
N LEU A 90 -8.59 4.00 1.41
CA LEU A 90 -9.04 3.17 2.53
C LEU A 90 -9.62 4.03 3.67
N GLN A 91 -8.98 5.15 4.00
CA GLN A 91 -9.49 6.09 5.00
C GLN A 91 -10.89 6.60 4.61
N ASN A 92 -11.10 7.03 3.37
CA ASN A 92 -12.39 7.52 2.87
C ASN A 92 -13.47 6.42 2.85
N ASN A 93 -13.09 5.19 2.49
CA ASN A 93 -14.03 4.09 2.34
C ASN A 93 -14.39 3.41 3.68
N LEU A 94 -13.45 3.31 4.61
CA LEU A 94 -13.58 2.50 5.84
C LEU A 94 -13.68 3.33 7.13
N THR A 95 -13.46 4.64 7.04
CA THR A 95 -13.65 5.58 8.14
C THR A 95 -14.62 6.69 7.72
N CYS A 96 -14.98 7.60 8.64
CA CYS A 96 -15.79 8.76 8.33
C CYS A 96 -14.90 10.00 8.23
N THR A 97 -14.70 10.49 7.01
CA THR A 97 -13.93 11.71 6.70
C THR A 97 -14.83 12.91 6.38
N THR A 98 -16.15 12.77 6.52
CA THR A 98 -17.15 13.80 6.20
C THR A 98 -17.87 14.32 7.44
N VAL A 99 -18.57 15.44 7.30
CA VAL A 99 -19.44 16.02 8.33
C VAL A 99 -20.91 15.97 7.87
N PRO A 100 -21.88 15.69 8.79
CA PRO A 100 -21.68 15.33 10.20
C PRO A 100 -21.00 13.97 10.37
N TRP A 101 -20.19 13.83 11.44
CA TRP A 101 -19.43 12.60 11.69
C TRP A 101 -20.29 11.51 12.32
N PHE A 102 -20.10 10.28 11.83
CA PHE A 102 -20.66 9.05 12.43
C PHE A 102 -19.58 7.97 12.45
N PRO A 103 -19.54 7.08 13.48
CA PRO A 103 -18.60 5.97 13.49
C PRO A 103 -18.92 4.99 12.34
N LYS A 104 -17.93 4.75 11.45
CA LYS A 104 -18.03 3.85 10.30
C LYS A 104 -17.03 2.70 10.43
N GLY A 105 -17.43 1.48 10.11
CA GLY A 105 -16.58 0.29 10.19
C GLY A 105 -16.23 -0.14 11.61
N SER A 106 -15.30 -1.10 11.76
CA SER A 106 -14.83 -1.58 13.07
C SER A 106 -13.91 -0.56 13.75
N ALA A 107 -13.81 -0.61 15.07
CA ALA A 107 -12.89 0.24 15.83
C ALA A 107 -11.44 -0.04 15.46
N ASP A 108 -11.07 -1.31 15.33
CA ASP A 108 -9.70 -1.74 14.99
C ASP A 108 -9.28 -1.30 13.60
N THR A 109 -10.18 -1.39 12.59
CA THR A 109 -9.90 -0.87 11.25
C THR A 109 -9.71 0.65 11.27
N ARG A 110 -10.54 1.40 12.02
CA ARG A 110 -10.36 2.85 12.15
C ARG A 110 -9.07 3.22 12.84
N PHE A 111 -8.70 2.48 13.89
CA PHE A 111 -7.45 2.66 14.60
C PHE A 111 -6.26 2.45 13.66
N LEU A 112 -6.17 1.28 13.00
CA LEU A 112 -5.11 0.95 12.06
C LEU A 112 -4.93 2.05 10.98
N ILE A 113 -6.02 2.39 10.28
CA ILE A 113 -5.93 3.35 9.17
C ILE A 113 -5.48 4.72 9.66
N ASN A 114 -6.01 5.20 10.78
CA ASN A 114 -5.65 6.53 11.29
C ASN A 114 -4.24 6.56 11.87
N GLU A 115 -3.77 5.48 12.49
CA GLU A 115 -2.40 5.35 12.99
C GLU A 115 -1.40 5.41 11.84
N ILE A 116 -1.62 4.62 10.77
CA ILE A 116 -0.76 4.66 9.59
C ILE A 116 -0.83 6.03 8.91
N VAL A 117 -2.02 6.64 8.79
CA VAL A 117 -2.15 8.01 8.25
C VAL A 117 -1.34 9.03 9.06
N VAL A 118 -1.32 8.94 10.38
CA VAL A 118 -0.50 9.83 11.23
C VAL A 118 0.99 9.62 10.97
N GLY A 119 1.44 8.36 10.89
CA GLY A 119 2.83 8.03 10.59
C GLY A 119 3.26 8.51 9.21
N GLU A 120 2.46 8.20 8.17
CA GLU A 120 2.82 8.50 6.79
C GLU A 120 2.72 9.98 6.42
N GLU A 121 1.72 10.70 6.95
CA GLU A 121 1.43 12.08 6.54
C GLU A 121 2.10 13.14 7.44
N SER A 122 2.49 12.79 8.67
CA SER A 122 2.96 13.76 9.66
C SER A 122 3.96 13.18 10.67
N ASP A 123 4.85 12.31 10.22
CA ASP A 123 5.96 11.79 11.02
C ASP A 123 7.00 12.89 11.29
N ILE A 124 8.07 12.57 11.96
CA ILE A 124 9.18 13.47 12.27
C ILE A 124 10.42 13.12 11.45
N ASP A 125 11.16 14.13 11.00
CA ASP A 125 12.48 13.95 10.42
C ASP A 125 13.58 13.85 11.50
N LEU A 126 14.83 13.70 11.08
CA LEU A 126 16.01 13.66 11.96
C LEU A 126 16.15 14.87 12.88
N ASN A 127 15.51 16.00 12.57
CA ASN A 127 15.55 17.24 13.34
C ASN A 127 14.27 17.44 14.18
N GLY A 128 13.36 16.47 14.22
CA GLY A 128 12.08 16.55 14.92
C GLY A 128 11.04 17.42 14.21
N VAL A 129 11.23 17.73 12.92
CA VAL A 129 10.28 18.51 12.10
C VAL A 129 9.25 17.58 11.48
N ARG A 130 7.96 17.97 11.55
CA ARG A 130 6.86 17.19 10.95
C ARG A 130 6.93 17.19 9.44
N LYS A 131 6.91 15.98 8.84
CA LYS A 131 6.92 15.74 7.40
C LYS A 131 6.18 14.47 7.06
N SER A 132 5.63 14.42 5.84
CA SER A 132 5.17 13.15 5.28
C SER A 132 6.38 12.30 4.84
N HIS A 133 6.20 10.98 4.81
CA HIS A 133 7.22 10.08 4.29
C HIS A 133 7.58 10.40 2.83
N PHE A 134 6.61 10.88 2.04
CA PHE A 134 6.88 11.35 0.68
C PHE A 134 7.81 12.58 0.63
N GLU A 135 7.58 13.60 1.48
CA GLU A 135 8.47 14.76 1.57
C GLU A 135 9.87 14.36 2.05
N LEU A 136 9.95 13.50 3.06
CA LEU A 136 11.20 12.94 3.57
C LEU A 136 11.96 12.16 2.47
N TYR A 137 11.23 11.40 1.64
CA TYR A 137 11.83 10.69 0.53
C TYR A 137 12.39 11.63 -0.55
N LEU A 138 11.68 12.71 -0.90
CA LEU A 138 12.20 13.73 -1.83
C LEU A 138 13.45 14.45 -1.27
N GLU A 139 13.50 14.70 0.04
CA GLU A 139 14.71 15.23 0.67
C GLU A 139 15.87 14.23 0.62
N ALA A 140 15.61 12.96 0.87
CA ALA A 140 16.60 11.89 0.71
C ALA A 140 17.14 11.83 -0.73
N MET A 141 16.26 11.94 -1.74
CA MET A 141 16.66 12.03 -3.14
C MET A 141 17.56 13.24 -3.41
N LYS A 142 17.19 14.43 -2.90
CA LYS A 142 18.00 15.65 -3.04
C LYS A 142 19.35 15.53 -2.34
N GLN A 143 19.40 14.92 -1.16
CA GLN A 143 20.67 14.66 -0.44
C GLN A 143 21.60 13.76 -1.26
N CYS A 144 21.07 12.72 -1.88
CA CYS A 144 21.83 11.82 -2.77
C CYS A 144 22.16 12.47 -4.13
N GLY A 145 21.55 13.60 -4.49
CA GLY A 145 21.65 14.20 -5.82
C GLY A 145 20.87 13.49 -6.91
N ALA A 146 19.82 12.72 -6.56
CA ALA A 146 18.89 12.13 -7.50
C ALA A 146 17.96 13.21 -8.11
N ASP A 147 17.47 12.98 -9.32
CA ASP A 147 16.59 13.90 -10.03
C ASP A 147 15.15 13.81 -9.49
N THR A 148 14.70 14.84 -8.78
CA THR A 148 13.31 14.97 -8.31
C THR A 148 12.39 15.64 -9.30
N SER A 149 12.95 16.30 -10.35
CA SER A 149 12.20 17.17 -11.26
C SER A 149 11.09 16.44 -12.02
N LYS A 150 11.30 15.17 -12.34
CA LYS A 150 10.29 14.34 -13.01
C LYS A 150 9.08 14.09 -12.11
N MET A 151 9.32 13.74 -10.85
CA MET A 151 8.25 13.50 -9.89
C MET A 151 7.52 14.82 -9.53
N GLU A 152 8.27 15.90 -9.33
CA GLU A 152 7.69 17.23 -9.09
C GLU A 152 6.80 17.67 -10.25
N ARG A 153 7.27 17.52 -11.50
CA ARG A 153 6.49 17.80 -12.72
C ARG A 153 5.26 16.91 -12.84
N PHE A 154 5.38 15.63 -12.55
CA PHE A 154 4.24 14.70 -12.53
C PHE A 154 3.13 15.21 -11.60
N ILE A 155 3.48 15.60 -10.38
CA ILE A 155 2.54 16.11 -9.39
C ILE A 155 1.92 17.44 -9.84
N ASP A 156 2.71 18.38 -10.33
CA ASP A 156 2.23 19.69 -10.75
C ASP A 156 1.23 19.62 -11.92
N VAL A 157 1.53 18.77 -12.90
CA VAL A 157 0.60 18.54 -14.03
C VAL A 157 -0.64 17.80 -13.54
N LEU A 158 -0.51 16.81 -12.67
CA LEU A 158 -1.66 16.10 -12.12
C LEU A 158 -2.55 17.03 -11.28
N LYS A 159 -1.98 17.89 -10.44
CA LYS A 159 -2.72 18.90 -9.66
C LYS A 159 -3.46 19.90 -10.52
N SER A 160 -2.83 20.35 -11.60
CA SER A 160 -3.42 21.39 -12.48
C SER A 160 -4.45 20.85 -13.46
N THR A 161 -4.33 19.58 -13.90
CA THR A 161 -5.16 19.02 -14.96
C THR A 161 -6.10 17.90 -14.50
N GLY A 162 -5.79 17.22 -13.42
CA GLY A 162 -6.43 15.96 -13.00
C GLY A 162 -6.20 14.80 -13.99
N ASN A 163 -5.29 14.94 -14.97
CA ASN A 163 -5.10 13.99 -16.05
C ASN A 163 -3.79 13.22 -15.88
N PHE A 164 -3.88 11.94 -15.56
CA PHE A 164 -2.73 11.05 -15.37
C PHE A 164 -1.89 10.87 -16.63
N ASN A 165 -2.52 10.73 -17.82
CA ASN A 165 -1.75 10.56 -19.06
C ASN A 165 -0.90 11.78 -19.35
N SER A 166 -1.46 12.98 -19.25
CA SER A 166 -0.71 14.22 -19.40
C SER A 166 0.42 14.35 -18.38
N ALA A 167 0.19 13.94 -17.13
CA ALA A 167 1.21 13.96 -16.08
C ALA A 167 2.35 12.99 -16.38
N PHE A 168 2.06 11.75 -16.78
CA PHE A 168 3.08 10.77 -17.15
C PHE A 168 3.91 11.20 -18.37
N GLU A 169 3.26 11.72 -19.42
CA GLU A 169 3.93 12.16 -20.64
C GLU A 169 4.85 13.35 -20.37
N SER A 170 4.35 14.38 -19.67
CA SER A 170 5.11 15.60 -19.41
C SER A 170 6.30 15.40 -18.48
N SER A 171 6.25 14.41 -17.58
CA SER A 171 7.31 14.09 -16.64
C SER A 171 8.28 13.03 -17.17
N GLU A 172 8.05 12.49 -18.35
CA GLU A 172 8.83 11.36 -18.88
C GLU A 172 8.93 10.20 -17.89
N THR A 173 7.81 9.90 -17.21
CA THR A 173 7.74 8.83 -16.21
C THR A 173 8.22 7.50 -16.81
N PRO A 174 9.11 6.75 -16.15
CA PRO A 174 9.49 5.43 -16.59
C PRO A 174 8.28 4.52 -16.80
N LYS A 175 8.27 3.72 -17.87
CA LYS A 175 7.09 2.90 -18.23
C LYS A 175 6.67 1.92 -17.15
N GLU A 176 7.63 1.39 -16.38
CA GLU A 176 7.36 0.47 -15.28
C GLU A 176 6.75 1.21 -14.08
N ALA A 177 7.21 2.42 -13.79
CA ALA A 177 6.61 3.29 -12.75
C ALA A 177 5.18 3.71 -13.15
N LYS A 178 4.98 4.09 -14.42
CA LYS A 178 3.62 4.34 -14.96
C LYS A 178 2.72 3.13 -14.77
N ALA A 179 3.17 1.93 -15.17
CA ALA A 179 2.37 0.70 -15.06
C ALA A 179 2.05 0.34 -13.60
N PHE A 180 2.95 0.64 -12.66
CA PHE A 180 2.74 0.45 -11.23
C PHE A 180 1.65 1.37 -10.69
N VAL A 181 1.75 2.67 -10.98
CA VAL A 181 0.76 3.68 -10.56
C VAL A 181 -0.60 3.44 -11.24
N ASP A 182 -0.62 3.17 -12.55
CA ASP A 182 -1.86 2.85 -13.28
C ASP A 182 -2.60 1.66 -12.66
N PHE A 183 -1.87 0.62 -12.23
CA PHE A 183 -2.46 -0.53 -11.55
C PHE A 183 -3.10 -0.12 -10.22
N THR A 184 -2.38 0.61 -9.36
CA THR A 184 -2.90 1.09 -8.07
C THR A 184 -4.16 1.93 -8.27
N PHE A 185 -4.16 2.87 -9.22
CA PHE A 185 -5.31 3.72 -9.48
C PHE A 185 -6.49 2.98 -10.14
N LYS A 186 -6.24 1.94 -10.93
CA LYS A 186 -7.30 1.01 -11.38
C LYS A 186 -8.00 0.34 -10.20
N ILE A 187 -7.27 -0.09 -9.18
CA ILE A 187 -7.86 -0.67 -7.97
C ILE A 187 -8.59 0.40 -7.15
N ILE A 188 -8.01 1.58 -6.97
CA ILE A 188 -8.64 2.71 -6.28
C ILE A 188 -10.00 3.04 -6.92
N THR A 189 -10.04 3.23 -8.23
CA THR A 189 -11.25 3.63 -8.96
C THR A 189 -12.28 2.51 -9.13
N SER A 190 -11.91 1.26 -8.86
CA SER A 190 -12.86 0.13 -8.85
C SER A 190 -13.93 0.24 -7.76
N ASN A 191 -13.69 1.05 -6.72
CA ASN A 191 -14.52 1.18 -5.51
C ASN A 191 -14.77 -0.14 -4.78
N LYS A 192 -13.87 -1.13 -4.96
CA LYS A 192 -13.92 -2.42 -4.29
C LYS A 192 -13.00 -2.42 -3.07
N ALA A 193 -13.54 -2.14 -1.89
CA ALA A 193 -12.76 -2.01 -0.67
C ALA A 193 -11.93 -3.26 -0.32
N HIS A 194 -12.41 -4.48 -0.62
CA HIS A 194 -11.65 -5.71 -0.42
C HIS A 194 -10.39 -5.79 -1.29
N LEU A 195 -10.42 -5.28 -2.54
CA LEU A 195 -9.24 -5.22 -3.40
C LEU A 195 -8.23 -4.17 -2.91
N GLN A 196 -8.74 -2.99 -2.53
CA GLN A 196 -7.92 -1.90 -1.99
C GLN A 196 -7.20 -2.35 -0.72
N SER A 197 -7.92 -3.01 0.21
CA SER A 197 -7.37 -3.58 1.42
C SER A 197 -6.37 -4.70 1.13
N ALA A 198 -6.67 -5.61 0.21
CA ALA A 198 -5.82 -6.73 -0.12
C ALA A 198 -4.46 -6.30 -0.68
N ILE A 199 -4.44 -5.37 -1.65
CA ILE A 199 -3.17 -4.86 -2.19
C ILE A 199 -2.42 -3.97 -1.19
N PHE A 200 -3.13 -3.25 -0.31
CA PHE A 200 -2.52 -2.50 0.78
C PHE A 200 -1.81 -3.45 1.75
N THR A 201 -2.53 -4.45 2.26
CA THR A 201 -2.00 -5.41 3.24
C THR A 201 -0.82 -6.19 2.68
N PHE A 202 -1.04 -6.99 1.64
CA PHE A 202 -0.06 -7.98 1.17
C PHE A 202 0.91 -7.45 0.12
N GLY A 203 0.53 -6.38 -0.59
CA GLY A 203 1.36 -5.77 -1.64
C GLY A 203 2.18 -4.56 -1.17
N ARG A 204 1.94 -4.08 0.06
CA ARG A 204 2.61 -2.91 0.65
C ARG A 204 3.03 -3.19 2.08
N GLU A 205 2.13 -3.06 3.04
CA GLU A 205 2.37 -3.04 4.48
C GLU A 205 3.19 -4.24 4.98
N ASP A 206 2.76 -5.45 4.67
CA ASP A 206 3.40 -6.69 5.09
C ASP A 206 4.72 -7.00 4.31
N LEU A 207 4.94 -6.35 3.17
CA LEU A 207 6.11 -6.55 2.31
C LEU A 207 7.26 -5.57 2.61
N ILE A 208 6.93 -4.32 2.95
CA ILE A 208 7.87 -3.20 3.05
C ILE A 208 9.01 -3.49 4.03
N PRO A 209 8.79 -4.00 5.26
CA PRO A 209 9.88 -4.23 6.21
C PRO A 209 10.94 -5.20 5.66
N GLY A 210 10.51 -6.34 5.12
CA GLY A 210 11.43 -7.33 4.54
C GLY A 210 12.22 -6.81 3.34
N MET A 211 11.57 -6.04 2.48
CA MET A 211 12.18 -5.39 1.33
C MET A 211 13.21 -4.34 1.77
N PHE A 212 12.89 -3.51 2.76
CA PHE A 212 13.77 -2.44 3.23
C PHE A 212 14.98 -2.97 4.00
N ILE A 213 14.83 -4.03 4.79
CA ILE A 213 15.96 -4.71 5.42
C ILE A 213 16.98 -5.17 4.39
N SER A 214 16.52 -5.71 3.25
CA SER A 214 17.40 -6.13 2.15
C SER A 214 18.15 -4.94 1.55
N ILE A 215 17.48 -3.81 1.32
CA ILE A 215 18.10 -2.58 0.81
C ILE A 215 19.14 -2.03 1.79
N VAL A 216 18.78 -1.89 3.09
CA VAL A 216 19.68 -1.35 4.12
C VAL A 216 20.96 -2.21 4.23
N ASN A 217 20.83 -3.52 4.24
CA ASN A 217 21.97 -4.43 4.35
C ASN A 217 22.98 -4.29 3.21
N ASP A 218 22.52 -3.99 2.01
CA ASP A 218 23.37 -3.84 0.82
C ASP A 218 23.97 -2.42 0.71
N ILE A 219 23.20 -1.38 1.01
CA ILE A 219 23.59 0.03 0.82
C ILE A 219 24.50 0.53 1.95
N HIS A 220 24.25 0.15 3.20
CA HIS A 220 25.00 0.66 4.37
C HIS A 220 26.51 0.37 4.28
N LYS A 221 26.91 -0.70 3.59
CA LYS A 221 28.33 -1.08 3.42
C LYS A 221 29.08 -0.15 2.44
N VAL A 222 28.34 0.59 1.61
CA VAL A 222 28.89 1.29 0.45
C VAL A 222 28.88 2.82 0.60
N PHE A 223 27.93 3.41 1.34
CA PHE A 223 27.70 4.87 1.38
C PHE A 223 27.45 5.43 2.79
N PRO A 224 28.50 5.69 3.60
CA PRO A 224 28.26 6.16 4.97
C PRO A 224 27.74 7.60 5.09
N ASP A 225 28.12 8.52 4.17
CA ASP A 225 28.00 9.97 4.41
C ASP A 225 26.93 10.72 3.58
N ASN A 226 26.36 10.11 2.54
CA ASN A 226 25.46 10.82 1.60
C ASN A 226 24.04 10.28 1.57
N ILE A 227 23.66 9.36 2.49
CA ILE A 227 22.38 8.68 2.49
C ILE A 227 21.69 8.68 3.87
N GLU A 228 22.08 9.62 4.74
CA GLU A 228 21.60 9.66 6.12
C GLU A 228 20.07 9.75 6.18
N ILE A 229 19.47 10.64 5.37
CA ILE A 229 18.00 10.80 5.32
C ILE A 229 17.35 9.55 4.73
N PHE A 230 17.95 8.95 3.68
CA PHE A 230 17.40 7.73 3.08
C PHE A 230 17.49 6.54 4.04
N LYS A 231 18.61 6.41 4.75
CA LYS A 231 18.78 5.40 5.80
C LYS A 231 17.71 5.57 6.89
N TYR A 232 17.54 6.79 7.40
CA TYR A 232 16.51 7.09 8.39
C TYR A 232 15.11 6.73 7.90
N TYR A 233 14.78 7.10 6.65
CA TYR A 233 13.52 6.74 6.02
C TYR A 233 13.28 5.23 6.02
N LEU A 234 14.29 4.42 5.65
CA LEU A 234 14.17 2.96 5.63
C LEU A 234 14.05 2.36 7.04
N GLU A 235 14.89 2.82 7.97
CA GLU A 235 14.90 2.35 9.37
C GLU A 235 13.56 2.69 10.06
N ARG A 236 13.01 3.88 9.77
CA ARG A 236 11.73 4.31 10.33
C ARG A 236 10.57 3.39 9.92
N HIS A 237 10.52 2.96 8.67
CA HIS A 237 9.52 1.98 8.20
C HIS A 237 9.71 0.59 8.81
N ILE A 238 10.95 0.16 9.04
CA ILE A 238 11.23 -1.12 9.70
C ILE A 238 10.76 -1.11 11.15
N GLU A 239 10.92 0.03 11.85
CA GLU A 239 10.54 0.17 13.27
C GLU A 239 9.01 0.28 13.46
N VAL A 240 8.33 1.04 12.60
CA VAL A 240 6.91 1.39 12.77
C VAL A 240 5.98 0.32 12.18
N ASP A 241 6.32 -0.27 11.03
CA ASP A 241 5.50 -1.24 10.31
C ASP A 241 5.59 -2.67 10.91
N GLY A 242 6.06 -2.81 12.15
CA GLY A 242 6.22 -4.09 12.82
C GLY A 242 4.95 -4.93 12.91
N ASP A 243 5.04 -6.11 13.55
CA ASP A 243 4.01 -7.17 13.63
C ASP A 243 2.57 -6.71 13.91
N HIS A 244 2.40 -5.53 14.54
CA HIS A 244 1.08 -5.03 14.93
C HIS A 244 0.25 -4.53 13.74
N HIS A 245 0.82 -3.70 12.86
CA HIS A 245 0.12 -3.17 11.68
C HIS A 245 -0.21 -4.29 10.69
N SER A 246 0.74 -5.19 10.43
CA SER A 246 0.54 -6.34 9.55
C SER A 246 -0.64 -7.20 10.01
N HIS A 247 -0.72 -7.54 11.31
CA HIS A 247 -1.82 -8.34 11.85
C HIS A 247 -3.19 -7.66 11.66
N LEU A 248 -3.31 -6.37 11.98
CA LEU A 248 -4.56 -5.62 11.83
C LEU A 248 -4.96 -5.43 10.36
N ALA A 249 -3.98 -5.24 9.46
CA ALA A 249 -4.22 -5.12 8.03
C ALA A 249 -4.72 -6.44 7.42
N ILE A 250 -4.17 -7.58 7.83
CA ILE A 250 -4.65 -8.92 7.46
C ILE A 250 -6.10 -9.10 7.94
N GLN A 251 -6.40 -8.71 9.18
CA GLN A 251 -7.76 -8.81 9.73
C GLN A 251 -8.74 -7.90 8.99
N MET A 252 -8.34 -6.68 8.62
CA MET A 252 -9.14 -5.76 7.81
C MET A 252 -9.52 -6.41 6.47
N THR A 253 -8.55 -6.98 5.76
CA THR A 253 -8.80 -7.68 4.48
C THR A 253 -9.72 -8.87 4.67
N ALA A 254 -9.50 -9.69 5.70
CA ALA A 254 -10.32 -10.84 6.01
C ALA A 254 -11.77 -10.46 6.32
N ASN A 255 -11.98 -9.38 7.08
CA ASN A 255 -13.31 -8.86 7.41
C ASN A 255 -14.06 -8.37 6.16
N LEU A 256 -13.36 -7.75 5.21
CA LEU A 256 -13.93 -7.25 3.96
C LEU A 256 -14.30 -8.38 2.98
N CYS A 257 -13.53 -9.45 2.95
CA CYS A 257 -13.84 -10.64 2.14
C CYS A 257 -14.89 -11.54 2.82
N GLY A 258 -14.90 -11.61 4.15
CA GLY A 258 -15.87 -12.39 4.92
C GLY A 258 -15.95 -13.86 4.49
N ASN A 259 -17.19 -14.34 4.25
CA ASN A 259 -17.46 -15.71 3.79
C ASN A 259 -17.60 -15.84 2.27
N ASP A 260 -17.39 -14.79 1.52
CA ASP A 260 -17.58 -14.76 0.07
C ASP A 260 -16.32 -15.26 -0.66
N ASP A 261 -16.41 -16.46 -1.22
CA ASP A 261 -15.32 -17.12 -1.95
C ASP A 261 -14.89 -16.34 -3.20
N GLN A 262 -15.79 -15.55 -3.80
CA GLN A 262 -15.47 -14.72 -4.94
C GLN A 262 -14.61 -13.53 -4.55
N LEU A 263 -14.93 -12.87 -3.43
CA LEU A 263 -14.11 -11.75 -2.92
C LEU A 263 -12.70 -12.21 -2.56
N TRP A 264 -12.53 -13.40 -1.98
CA TRP A 264 -11.23 -13.99 -1.69
C TRP A 264 -10.42 -14.28 -2.96
N LYS A 265 -11.05 -14.81 -4.01
CA LYS A 265 -10.38 -15.04 -5.31
C LYS A 265 -9.97 -13.74 -5.97
N GLU A 266 -10.84 -12.74 -5.96
CA GLU A 266 -10.53 -11.41 -6.48
C GLU A 266 -9.36 -10.77 -5.71
N ALA A 267 -9.35 -10.90 -4.38
CA ALA A 267 -8.26 -10.42 -3.52
C ALA A 267 -6.93 -11.12 -3.85
N GLU A 268 -6.90 -12.45 -3.91
CA GLU A 268 -5.70 -13.23 -4.24
C GLU A 268 -5.12 -12.82 -5.61
N GLN A 269 -5.97 -12.65 -6.62
CA GLN A 269 -5.53 -12.19 -7.95
C GLN A 269 -4.96 -10.77 -7.89
N ALA A 270 -5.64 -9.85 -7.20
CA ALA A 270 -5.18 -8.47 -7.08
C ALA A 270 -3.84 -8.36 -6.34
N ILE A 271 -3.63 -9.18 -5.29
CA ILE A 271 -2.37 -9.26 -4.58
C ILE A 271 -1.25 -9.75 -5.52
N THR A 272 -1.50 -10.85 -6.22
CA THR A 272 -0.54 -11.43 -7.19
C THR A 272 -0.14 -10.39 -8.24
N ASP A 273 -1.11 -9.70 -8.84
CA ASP A 273 -0.86 -8.64 -9.82
C ASP A 273 -0.08 -7.47 -9.21
N SER A 274 -0.38 -7.10 -7.97
CA SER A 274 0.33 -6.02 -7.24
C SER A 274 1.81 -6.34 -7.02
N LEU A 275 2.10 -7.57 -6.59
CA LEU A 275 3.47 -8.04 -6.39
C LEU A 275 4.22 -8.13 -7.72
N GLN A 276 3.57 -8.59 -8.79
CA GLN A 276 4.16 -8.60 -10.12
C GLN A 276 4.49 -7.18 -10.60
N LYS A 277 3.63 -6.19 -10.35
CA LYS A 277 3.93 -4.79 -10.68
C LYS A 277 5.12 -4.24 -9.89
N ARG A 278 5.34 -4.70 -8.67
CA ARG A 278 6.54 -4.37 -7.89
C ARG A 278 7.80 -4.99 -8.52
N ILE A 279 7.74 -6.25 -8.94
CA ILE A 279 8.84 -6.92 -9.65
C ILE A 279 9.16 -6.18 -10.96
N ASP A 280 8.12 -5.86 -11.77
CA ASP A 280 8.28 -5.11 -13.02
C ASP A 280 8.98 -3.76 -12.77
N LEU A 281 8.61 -3.04 -11.69
CA LEU A 281 9.21 -1.76 -11.28
C LEU A 281 10.69 -1.93 -10.95
N TRP A 282 11.05 -2.95 -10.16
CA TRP A 282 12.43 -3.26 -9.80
C TRP A 282 13.26 -3.71 -11.01
N ASP A 283 12.68 -4.49 -11.90
CA ASP A 283 13.30 -4.86 -13.18
C ASP A 283 13.58 -3.63 -14.05
N GLY A 284 12.69 -2.63 -14.03
CA GLY A 284 12.90 -1.36 -14.73
C GLY A 284 14.14 -0.63 -14.20
N ALA A 285 14.21 -0.43 -12.89
CA ALA A 285 15.35 0.19 -12.22
C ALA A 285 16.64 -0.60 -12.48
N TYR A 286 16.59 -1.93 -12.34
CA TYR A 286 17.74 -2.80 -12.62
C TYR A 286 18.28 -2.65 -14.04
N ARG A 287 17.41 -2.71 -15.05
CA ARG A 287 17.83 -2.52 -16.45
C ARG A 287 18.44 -1.13 -16.68
N LYS A 288 17.89 -0.09 -16.06
CA LYS A 288 18.43 1.27 -16.18
C LYS A 288 19.82 1.39 -15.57
N ILE A 289 20.05 0.77 -14.39
CA ILE A 289 21.37 0.69 -13.74
C ILE A 289 22.39 0.00 -14.65
N LEU A 290 22.04 -1.17 -15.23
CA LEU A 290 22.94 -1.90 -16.11
C LEU A 290 23.28 -1.14 -17.38
N ASN A 291 22.29 -0.48 -18.01
CA ASN A 291 22.50 0.30 -19.23
C ASN A 291 23.42 1.50 -18.97
N ARG A 292 23.31 2.16 -17.80
CA ARG A 292 24.23 3.23 -17.41
C ARG A 292 25.69 2.73 -17.39
N LYS A 293 25.93 1.56 -16.81
CA LYS A 293 27.27 0.96 -16.70
C LYS A 293 27.84 0.51 -18.04
N ALA A 294 27.00 0.14 -19.00
CA ALA A 294 27.45 -0.25 -20.34
C ALA A 294 27.84 0.96 -21.20
N THR A 295 27.43 2.17 -20.82
CA THR A 295 27.71 3.42 -21.58
C THR A 295 28.76 4.32 -20.91
N ALA A 296 29.18 4.00 -19.70
CA ALA A 296 30.27 4.67 -18.96
C ALA A 296 31.62 3.99 -19.20
#